data_166baf363a922a16560f64de94d50fa1
#
_entry.id   166baf363a922a16560f64de94d50fa1
#
_cell.length_a   1.000
_cell.length_b   1.000
_cell.length_c   1.000
_cell.angle_alpha   90.00
_cell.angle_beta   90.00
_cell.angle_gamma   90.00
#
_symmetry.space_group_name_H-M   'P 1'
#
loop_
_entity.id
_entity.type
_entity.pdbx_description
1 polymer ?
#
loop_
_entity_poly.entity_id
_entity_poly.type
_entity_poly.pdbx_seq_one_letter_code
_entity_poly.pdbx_strand_id
1 'polypeptide(L)'
;LELSSAASDVYKRQKEAIISAYGKVKDREMVAAAFEFRFMGGSMGSVVGQKFTDAVYCAVEKKLPFICFSTSGGARMQESLVSLFQMAKTAAALNDLKQAKLPFISVLTDPIYGGVAASLAMLGDVNIAEPKAQVGFTGPRVIEQTVRVKLPEGFQKSEFLLKHGMIDMIVSRSELKEKIYNLVSKLSPKIDEA
;
A
#
# COMPACT_ATOMS: atom_id res chain seq x y z
N LEU A 1 13.89 -6.40 4.33
CA LEU A 1 13.63 -5.89 5.68
C LEU A 1 13.92 -7.01 6.66
N GLU A 2 15.12 -7.08 7.20
CA GLU A 2 15.35 -7.84 8.41
C GLU A 2 14.64 -7.08 9.54
N LEU A 3 13.47 -7.58 9.92
CA LEU A 3 12.84 -7.15 11.15
C LEU A 3 13.72 -7.65 12.29
N SER A 4 14.35 -6.74 13.03
CA SER A 4 15.08 -7.08 14.25
C SER A 4 14.13 -7.78 15.25
N SER A 5 14.68 -8.49 16.24
CA SER A 5 13.88 -9.13 17.30
C SER A 5 12.95 -8.14 18.01
N ALA A 6 13.35 -6.88 18.13
CA ALA A 6 12.50 -5.78 18.63
C ALA A 6 11.28 -5.54 17.73
N ALA A 7 11.38 -5.70 16.41
CA ALA A 7 10.22 -5.56 15.51
C ALA A 7 9.23 -6.72 15.68
N SER A 8 9.67 -7.92 16.05
CA SER A 8 8.76 -9.05 16.34
C SER A 8 7.92 -8.81 17.59
N ASP A 9 8.46 -8.11 18.60
CA ASP A 9 7.73 -7.76 19.82
C ASP A 9 6.75 -6.61 19.58
N VAL A 10 7.11 -5.66 18.73
CA VAL A 10 6.18 -4.60 18.26
C VAL A 10 5.01 -5.21 17.50
N TYR A 11 5.25 -6.24 16.68
CA TYR A 11 4.22 -6.96 15.95
C TYR A 11 3.18 -7.62 16.87
N LYS A 12 3.61 -8.25 17.96
CA LYS A 12 2.71 -8.86 18.97
C LYS A 12 1.90 -7.82 19.76
N ARG A 13 2.34 -6.56 19.78
CA ARG A 13 1.68 -5.44 20.49
C ARG A 13 0.89 -4.53 19.54
N GLN A 14 0.79 -4.91 18.27
CA GLN A 14 0.11 -4.08 17.28
C GLN A 14 -1.37 -3.93 17.61
N LYS A 15 -1.82 -2.67 17.73
CA LYS A 15 -3.17 -2.32 18.11
C LYS A 15 -4.04 -1.89 16.93
N GLU A 16 -3.54 -2.00 15.68
CA GLU A 16 -4.25 -1.55 14.49
C GLU A 16 -3.69 -2.22 13.21
N ALA A 17 -4.47 -2.18 12.13
CA ALA A 17 -4.20 -2.85 10.87
C ALA A 17 -3.07 -2.22 10.02
N ILE A 18 -2.38 -1.21 10.53
CA ILE A 18 -1.24 -0.57 9.85
C ILE A 18 -0.14 -0.20 10.83
N ILE A 19 1.10 -0.39 10.38
CA ILE A 19 2.30 0.18 11.01
C ILE A 19 2.99 1.10 10.03
N SER A 20 3.66 2.13 10.53
CA SER A 20 4.52 2.99 9.74
C SER A 20 5.90 3.10 10.39
N ALA A 21 6.92 3.26 9.59
CA ALA A 21 8.30 3.38 10.03
C ALA A 21 9.09 4.32 9.12
N TYR A 22 10.03 5.02 9.70
CA TYR A 22 11.10 5.71 9.00
C TYR A 22 12.36 4.84 9.09
N GLY A 23 13.10 4.72 7.99
CA GLY A 23 14.31 3.90 8.00
C GLY A 23 15.06 3.95 6.68
N LYS A 24 16.02 3.03 6.54
CA LYS A 24 16.88 2.93 5.35
C LYS A 24 16.75 1.56 4.69
N VAL A 25 16.77 1.57 3.37
CA VAL A 25 17.04 0.38 2.56
C VAL A 25 18.39 0.61 1.87
N LYS A 26 19.41 -0.14 2.29
CA LYS A 26 20.82 0.15 1.99
C LYS A 26 21.18 1.58 2.45
N ASP A 27 21.59 2.45 1.54
CA ASP A 27 21.97 3.85 1.78
C ASP A 27 20.81 4.86 1.55
N ARG A 28 19.61 4.40 1.17
CA ARG A 28 18.47 5.28 0.86
C ARG A 28 17.47 5.34 2.01
N GLU A 29 17.24 6.54 2.51
CA GLU A 29 16.19 6.84 3.48
C GLU A 29 14.83 6.84 2.84
N MET A 30 13.82 6.39 3.57
CA MET A 30 12.44 6.37 3.14
C MET A 30 11.48 6.27 4.31
N VAL A 31 10.24 6.65 4.09
CA VAL A 31 9.13 6.36 5.00
C VAL A 31 8.32 5.20 4.41
N ALA A 32 8.02 4.21 5.23
CA ALA A 32 7.24 3.05 4.81
C ALA A 32 6.03 2.84 5.71
N ALA A 33 4.94 2.36 5.14
CA ALA A 33 3.79 1.83 5.85
C ALA A 33 3.49 0.41 5.39
N ALA A 34 3.03 -0.44 6.31
CA ALA A 34 2.66 -1.81 5.99
C ALA A 34 1.36 -2.18 6.70
N PHE A 35 0.45 -2.75 5.93
CA PHE A 35 -0.81 -3.28 6.47
C PHE A 35 -0.61 -4.65 7.11
N GLU A 36 -1.41 -4.92 8.13
CA GLU A 36 -1.48 -6.22 8.83
C GLU A 36 -2.86 -6.86 8.60
N PHE A 37 -2.89 -7.87 7.74
CA PHE A 37 -4.15 -8.54 7.38
C PHE A 37 -4.78 -9.29 8.56
N ARG A 38 -3.97 -9.79 9.50
CA ARG A 38 -4.48 -10.52 10.68
C ARG A 38 -5.28 -9.63 11.62
N PHE A 39 -5.07 -8.30 11.57
CA PHE A 39 -5.87 -7.36 12.31
C PHE A 39 -7.12 -6.98 11.49
N MET A 40 -8.25 -7.57 11.82
CA MET A 40 -9.55 -7.29 11.18
C MET A 40 -9.54 -7.31 9.64
N GLY A 41 -8.81 -8.25 9.04
CA GLY A 41 -8.67 -8.35 7.58
C GLY A 41 -7.93 -7.19 6.93
N GLY A 42 -7.04 -6.50 7.66
CA GLY A 42 -6.37 -5.31 7.14
C GLY A 42 -7.31 -4.14 6.86
N SER A 43 -8.52 -4.12 7.45
CA SER A 43 -9.55 -3.14 7.10
C SER A 43 -9.16 -1.72 7.55
N MET A 44 -9.45 -0.75 6.67
CA MET A 44 -9.17 0.66 6.90
C MET A 44 -10.26 1.30 7.76
N GLY A 45 -9.91 1.64 9.00
CA GLY A 45 -10.69 2.48 9.91
C GLY A 45 -10.02 3.84 10.13
N SER A 46 -10.59 4.63 11.03
CA SER A 46 -10.14 5.99 11.36
C SER A 46 -8.66 6.05 11.75
N VAL A 47 -8.21 5.11 12.59
CA VAL A 47 -6.81 5.06 13.06
C VAL A 47 -5.87 4.63 11.93
N VAL A 48 -6.29 3.72 11.05
CA VAL A 48 -5.51 3.33 9.86
C VAL A 48 -5.31 4.53 8.95
N GLY A 49 -6.41 5.24 8.64
CA GLY A 49 -6.34 6.45 7.81
C GLY A 49 -5.46 7.54 8.44
N GLN A 50 -5.53 7.74 9.77
CA GLN A 50 -4.67 8.68 10.48
C GLN A 50 -3.20 8.27 10.37
N LYS A 51 -2.85 7.04 10.73
CA LYS A 51 -1.46 6.56 10.68
C LYS A 51 -0.85 6.61 9.28
N PHE A 52 -1.66 6.29 8.26
CA PHE A 52 -1.24 6.42 6.87
C PHE A 52 -0.92 7.87 6.52
N THR A 53 -1.84 8.79 6.86
CA THR A 53 -1.69 10.22 6.62
C THR A 53 -0.48 10.79 7.36
N ASP A 54 -0.28 10.43 8.62
CA ASP A 54 0.89 10.85 9.42
C ASP A 54 2.21 10.35 8.80
N ALA A 55 2.22 9.13 8.26
CA ALA A 55 3.38 8.59 7.56
C ALA A 55 3.68 9.35 6.26
N VAL A 56 2.66 9.71 5.50
CA VAL A 56 2.80 10.55 4.29
C VAL A 56 3.34 11.94 4.65
N TYR A 57 2.81 12.58 5.69
CA TYR A 57 3.31 13.89 6.12
C TYR A 57 4.73 13.82 6.69
N CYS A 58 5.08 12.75 7.37
CA CYS A 58 6.49 12.50 7.75
C CYS A 58 7.41 12.41 6.52
N ALA A 59 6.95 11.77 5.45
CA ALA A 59 7.71 11.71 4.19
C ALA A 59 7.86 13.12 3.56
N VAL A 60 6.80 13.92 3.54
CA VAL A 60 6.82 15.30 3.03
C VAL A 60 7.78 16.18 3.84
N GLU A 61 7.68 16.14 5.17
CA GLU A 61 8.52 16.93 6.08
C GLU A 61 10.00 16.58 5.91
N LYS A 62 10.31 15.30 5.81
CA LYS A 62 11.68 14.79 5.64
C LYS A 62 12.17 14.82 4.21
N LYS A 63 11.33 15.18 3.24
CA LYS A 63 11.63 15.17 1.79
C LYS A 63 12.06 13.78 1.30
N LEU A 64 11.37 12.74 1.74
CA LEU A 64 11.69 11.34 1.48
C LEU A 64 10.61 10.66 0.62
N PRO A 65 10.97 9.62 -0.15
CA PRO A 65 9.99 8.77 -0.81
C PRO A 65 9.11 8.03 0.21
N PHE A 66 7.87 7.76 -0.20
CA PHE A 66 6.93 6.99 0.59
C PHE A 66 6.63 5.64 -0.06
N ILE A 67 6.66 4.57 0.72
CA ILE A 67 6.36 3.21 0.26
C ILE A 67 5.23 2.63 1.12
N CYS A 68 4.21 2.04 0.49
CA CYS A 68 3.15 1.37 1.22
C CYS A 68 2.99 -0.07 0.77
N PHE A 69 3.11 -1.01 1.70
CA PHE A 69 2.79 -2.42 1.50
C PHE A 69 1.35 -2.65 1.92
N SER A 70 0.46 -2.84 0.95
CA SER A 70 -0.98 -2.90 1.17
C SER A 70 -1.50 -4.33 1.10
N THR A 71 -2.31 -4.70 2.09
CA THR A 71 -3.18 -5.86 2.09
C THR A 71 -4.44 -5.52 2.88
N SER A 72 -5.64 -5.72 2.32
CA SER A 72 -6.86 -5.26 2.97
C SER A 72 -8.12 -5.86 2.37
N GLY A 73 -9.09 -6.15 3.23
CA GLY A 73 -10.47 -6.42 2.83
C GLY A 73 -11.27 -5.17 2.44
N GLY A 74 -10.75 -3.96 2.66
CA GLY A 74 -11.41 -2.70 2.31
C GLY A 74 -11.69 -1.77 3.49
N ALA A 75 -12.70 -0.92 3.37
CA ALA A 75 -13.14 -0.02 4.44
C ALA A 75 -13.75 -0.81 5.61
N ARG A 76 -13.43 -0.43 6.84
CA ARG A 76 -13.91 -1.11 8.06
C ARG A 76 -15.40 -0.86 8.29
N MET A 77 -16.21 -1.90 8.16
CA MET A 77 -17.67 -1.80 8.27
C MET A 77 -18.12 -1.33 9.67
N GLN A 78 -17.41 -1.71 10.71
CA GLN A 78 -17.71 -1.34 12.10
C GLN A 78 -17.61 0.15 12.37
N GLU A 79 -16.89 0.90 11.55
CA GLU A 79 -16.74 2.36 11.67
C GLU A 79 -17.61 3.12 10.64
N SER A 80 -18.48 2.45 9.90
CA SER A 80 -19.46 3.04 8.97
C SER A 80 -18.87 4.14 8.08
N LEU A 81 -19.51 5.29 8.01
CA LEU A 81 -19.07 6.44 7.21
C LEU A 81 -17.67 6.95 7.58
N VAL A 82 -17.26 6.82 8.84
CA VAL A 82 -15.92 7.27 9.25
C VAL A 82 -14.82 6.53 8.52
N SER A 83 -15.01 5.24 8.27
CA SER A 83 -14.06 4.45 7.46
C SER A 83 -14.05 4.88 5.99
N LEU A 84 -15.18 5.28 5.42
CA LEU A 84 -15.27 5.76 4.05
C LEU A 84 -14.59 7.13 3.87
N PHE A 85 -14.71 8.01 4.87
CA PHE A 85 -14.01 9.30 4.84
C PHE A 85 -12.48 9.16 4.85
N GLN A 86 -11.94 8.02 5.31
CA GLN A 86 -10.50 7.79 5.24
C GLN A 86 -10.00 7.70 3.79
N MET A 87 -10.83 7.28 2.85
CA MET A 87 -10.47 7.28 1.42
C MET A 87 -10.11 8.70 0.94
N ALA A 88 -10.96 9.66 1.22
CA ALA A 88 -10.70 11.06 0.88
C ALA A 88 -9.48 11.62 1.63
N LYS A 89 -9.35 11.31 2.93
CA LYS A 89 -8.26 11.76 3.77
C LYS A 89 -6.91 11.26 3.28
N THR A 90 -6.79 9.98 2.96
CA THR A 90 -5.55 9.38 2.47
C THR A 90 -5.20 9.87 1.06
N ALA A 91 -6.19 10.05 0.19
CA ALA A 91 -5.99 10.61 -1.14
C ALA A 91 -5.52 12.08 -1.09
N ALA A 92 -6.05 12.89 -0.17
CA ALA A 92 -5.61 14.27 0.06
C ALA A 92 -4.14 14.30 0.50
N ALA A 93 -3.74 13.47 1.46
CA ALA A 93 -2.34 13.39 1.90
C ALA A 93 -1.40 12.97 0.76
N LEU A 94 -1.80 12.01 -0.08
CA LEU A 94 -1.02 11.62 -1.25
C LEU A 94 -0.91 12.74 -2.29
N ASN A 95 -1.94 13.59 -2.42
CA ASN A 95 -1.83 14.77 -3.26
C ASN A 95 -0.77 15.76 -2.73
N ASP A 96 -0.68 15.95 -1.41
CA ASP A 96 0.36 16.81 -0.81
C ASP A 96 1.78 16.23 -1.05
N LEU A 97 1.93 14.90 -0.97
CA LEU A 97 3.18 14.22 -1.33
C LEU A 97 3.56 14.46 -2.79
N LYS A 98 2.57 14.37 -3.69
CA LYS A 98 2.75 14.64 -5.13
C LYS A 98 3.13 16.10 -5.39
N GLN A 99 2.49 17.06 -4.71
CA GLN A 99 2.87 18.48 -4.82
C GLN A 99 4.30 18.72 -4.33
N ALA A 100 4.75 17.97 -3.33
CA ALA A 100 6.14 17.99 -2.87
C ALA A 100 7.11 17.27 -3.84
N LYS A 101 6.61 16.70 -4.95
CA LYS A 101 7.40 15.96 -5.96
C LYS A 101 8.16 14.77 -5.38
N LEU A 102 7.57 14.11 -4.38
CA LEU A 102 8.15 12.93 -3.74
C LEU A 102 7.44 11.67 -4.26
N PRO A 103 8.18 10.62 -4.63
CA PRO A 103 7.57 9.44 -5.21
C PRO A 103 6.83 8.61 -4.17
N PHE A 104 5.67 8.10 -4.58
CA PHE A 104 4.90 7.08 -3.87
C PHE A 104 4.99 5.73 -4.60
N ILE A 105 5.57 4.73 -3.96
CA ILE A 105 5.62 3.36 -4.46
C ILE A 105 4.59 2.53 -3.69
N SER A 106 3.59 2.05 -4.39
CA SER A 106 2.58 1.14 -3.83
C SER A 106 2.93 -0.30 -4.12
N VAL A 107 3.04 -1.11 -3.07
CA VAL A 107 3.29 -2.56 -3.17
C VAL A 107 2.01 -3.29 -2.78
N LEU A 108 1.42 -3.94 -3.77
CA LEU A 108 0.14 -4.64 -3.68
C LEU A 108 0.40 -6.10 -3.31
N THR A 109 -0.01 -6.49 -2.10
CA THR A 109 0.09 -7.89 -1.65
C THR A 109 -1.28 -8.55 -1.60
N ASP A 110 -1.34 -9.86 -1.42
CA ASP A 110 -2.60 -10.62 -1.47
C ASP A 110 -3.34 -10.61 -0.12
N PRO A 111 -4.66 -10.31 -0.07
CA PRO A 111 -5.49 -9.65 -1.07
C PRO A 111 -5.65 -8.14 -0.84
N ILE A 112 -6.12 -7.39 -1.85
CA ILE A 112 -6.52 -5.99 -1.68
C ILE A 112 -7.88 -5.76 -2.31
N TYR A 113 -8.83 -5.23 -1.51
CA TYR A 113 -10.19 -4.98 -1.95
C TYR A 113 -10.76 -3.64 -1.47
N GLY A 114 -11.93 -3.32 -1.99
CA GLY A 114 -12.83 -2.27 -1.51
C GLY A 114 -12.21 -0.89 -1.47
N GLY A 115 -12.49 -0.16 -0.39
CA GLY A 115 -12.06 1.23 -0.22
C GLY A 115 -10.55 1.43 -0.22
N VAL A 116 -9.76 0.45 0.22
CA VAL A 116 -8.28 0.52 0.19
C VAL A 116 -7.77 0.44 -1.24
N ALA A 117 -8.30 -0.50 -2.05
CA ALA A 117 -7.98 -0.58 -3.48
C ALA A 117 -8.37 0.72 -4.20
N ALA A 118 -9.58 1.25 -3.94
CA ALA A 118 -10.12 2.43 -4.61
C ALA A 118 -9.55 3.78 -4.11
N SER A 119 -8.63 3.75 -3.15
CA SER A 119 -8.02 4.97 -2.62
C SER A 119 -6.49 4.86 -2.62
N LEU A 120 -5.90 4.54 -1.48
CA LEU A 120 -4.45 4.63 -1.30
C LEU A 120 -3.64 3.58 -2.08
N ALA A 121 -4.19 2.35 -2.27
CA ALA A 121 -3.39 1.25 -2.82
C ALA A 121 -3.11 1.39 -4.33
N MET A 122 -4.02 1.99 -5.09
CA MET A 122 -3.88 2.16 -6.55
C MET A 122 -3.47 3.58 -6.98
N LEU A 123 -3.07 4.43 -6.03
CA LEU A 123 -2.63 5.80 -6.28
C LEU A 123 -1.10 5.97 -6.30
N GLY A 124 -0.35 4.87 -6.37
CA GLY A 124 1.10 4.92 -6.49
C GLY A 124 1.56 5.54 -7.81
N ASP A 125 2.67 6.28 -7.79
CA ASP A 125 3.40 6.65 -9.01
C ASP A 125 3.98 5.41 -9.68
N VAL A 126 4.27 4.37 -8.88
CA VAL A 126 4.60 3.02 -9.33
C VAL A 126 3.81 2.01 -8.50
N ASN A 127 3.02 1.19 -9.18
CA ASN A 127 2.21 0.13 -8.58
C ASN A 127 2.86 -1.23 -8.84
N ILE A 128 3.39 -1.85 -7.80
CA ILE A 128 4.05 -3.16 -7.84
C ILE A 128 3.10 -4.19 -7.23
N ALA A 129 2.86 -5.33 -7.86
CA ALA A 129 2.13 -6.42 -7.23
C ALA A 129 3.03 -7.64 -6.97
N GLU A 130 2.73 -8.39 -5.92
CA GLU A 130 3.31 -9.73 -5.76
C GLU A 130 2.68 -10.71 -6.78
N PRO A 131 3.39 -11.78 -7.19
CA PRO A 131 2.84 -12.79 -8.06
C PRO A 131 1.54 -13.38 -7.49
N LYS A 132 0.53 -13.52 -8.35
CA LYS A 132 -0.79 -14.07 -8.01
C LYS A 132 -1.58 -13.27 -6.98
N ALA A 133 -1.13 -12.10 -6.56
CA ALA A 133 -1.87 -11.23 -5.66
C ALA A 133 -3.23 -10.86 -6.26
N GLN A 134 -4.26 -10.88 -5.44
CA GLN A 134 -5.62 -10.56 -5.85
C GLN A 134 -5.94 -9.12 -5.49
N VAL A 135 -6.18 -8.30 -6.50
CA VAL A 135 -6.44 -6.87 -6.33
C VAL A 135 -7.67 -6.47 -7.13
N GLY A 136 -8.66 -5.91 -6.46
CA GLY A 136 -9.90 -5.47 -7.08
C GLY A 136 -10.73 -4.62 -6.14
N PHE A 137 -11.83 -4.06 -6.65
CA PHE A 137 -12.76 -3.34 -5.79
C PHE A 137 -13.73 -4.31 -5.11
N THR A 138 -14.45 -5.09 -5.90
CA THR A 138 -15.36 -6.14 -5.41
C THR A 138 -14.75 -7.50 -5.69
N GLY A 139 -14.74 -8.38 -4.69
CA GLY A 139 -14.19 -9.73 -4.87
C GLY A 139 -14.92 -10.53 -5.98
N PRO A 140 -14.22 -11.43 -6.69
CA PRO A 140 -14.76 -12.17 -7.83
C PRO A 140 -16.07 -12.91 -7.51
N ARG A 141 -16.11 -13.54 -6.34
CA ARG A 141 -17.29 -14.30 -5.86
C ARG A 141 -18.55 -13.42 -5.80
N VAL A 142 -18.42 -12.19 -5.31
CA VAL A 142 -19.55 -11.26 -5.20
C VAL A 142 -20.00 -10.82 -6.59
N ILE A 143 -19.06 -10.55 -7.50
CA ILE A 143 -19.37 -10.18 -8.88
C ILE A 143 -20.13 -11.32 -9.56
N GLU A 144 -19.64 -12.56 -9.50
CA GLU A 144 -20.30 -13.71 -10.11
C GLU A 144 -21.72 -13.93 -9.58
N GLN A 145 -21.91 -13.79 -8.27
CA GLN A 145 -23.23 -13.93 -7.65
C GLN A 145 -24.20 -12.81 -8.00
N THR A 146 -23.70 -11.57 -8.12
CA THR A 146 -24.55 -10.40 -8.38
C THR A 146 -24.90 -10.27 -9.85
N VAL A 147 -23.90 -10.40 -10.72
CA VAL A 147 -24.08 -10.22 -12.18
C VAL A 147 -24.46 -11.53 -12.87
N ARG A 148 -24.30 -12.67 -12.17
CA ARG A 148 -24.58 -14.02 -12.69
C ARG A 148 -23.81 -14.36 -13.96
N VAL A 149 -22.56 -13.92 -14.04
CA VAL A 149 -21.64 -14.23 -15.13
C VAL A 149 -20.44 -15.01 -14.61
N LYS A 150 -19.89 -15.88 -15.43
CA LYS A 150 -18.63 -16.54 -15.14
C LYS A 150 -17.49 -15.58 -15.51
N LEU A 151 -16.60 -15.30 -14.56
CA LEU A 151 -15.47 -14.43 -14.77
C LEU A 151 -14.36 -15.13 -15.56
N PRO A 152 -13.55 -14.37 -16.34
CA PRO A 152 -12.37 -14.92 -17.01
C PRO A 152 -11.39 -15.56 -16.02
N GLU A 153 -10.66 -16.56 -16.50
CA GLU A 153 -9.59 -17.16 -15.70
C GLU A 153 -8.55 -16.12 -15.27
N GLY A 154 -8.15 -16.17 -14.01
CA GLY A 154 -7.19 -15.22 -13.45
C GLY A 154 -7.73 -13.80 -13.23
N PHE A 155 -9.02 -13.57 -13.38
CA PHE A 155 -9.62 -12.26 -13.16
C PHE A 155 -9.19 -11.65 -11.81
N GLN A 156 -8.79 -10.37 -11.84
CA GLN A 156 -8.24 -9.63 -10.70
C GLN A 156 -6.91 -10.16 -10.12
N LYS A 157 -6.26 -11.14 -10.74
CA LYS A 157 -4.89 -11.52 -10.38
C LYS A 157 -3.87 -10.52 -10.93
N SER A 158 -2.73 -10.41 -10.26
CA SER A 158 -1.66 -9.49 -10.67
C SER A 158 -1.26 -9.64 -12.14
N GLU A 159 -1.21 -10.88 -12.66
CA GLU A 159 -0.89 -11.17 -14.06
C GLU A 159 -1.96 -10.61 -15.02
N PHE A 160 -3.24 -10.73 -14.62
CA PHE A 160 -4.35 -10.15 -15.38
C PHE A 160 -4.28 -8.62 -15.35
N LEU A 161 -4.01 -8.03 -14.20
CA LEU A 161 -3.92 -6.58 -14.02
C LEU A 161 -2.75 -5.98 -14.80
N LEU A 162 -1.60 -6.64 -14.80
CA LEU A 162 -0.43 -6.23 -15.58
C LEU A 162 -0.75 -6.23 -17.10
N LYS A 163 -1.40 -7.30 -17.59
CA LYS A 163 -1.82 -7.40 -18.99
C LYS A 163 -2.77 -6.28 -19.41
N HIS A 164 -3.57 -5.76 -18.47
CA HIS A 164 -4.54 -4.69 -18.72
C HIS A 164 -4.01 -3.29 -18.35
N GLY A 165 -2.75 -3.16 -18.01
CA GLY A 165 -2.12 -1.87 -17.70
C GLY A 165 -2.58 -1.22 -16.39
N MET A 166 -3.13 -2.00 -15.45
CA MET A 166 -3.57 -1.48 -14.15
C MET A 166 -2.45 -1.43 -13.11
N ILE A 167 -1.37 -2.17 -13.32
CA ILE A 167 -0.15 -2.15 -12.51
C ILE A 167 1.06 -2.08 -13.41
N ASP A 168 2.19 -1.65 -12.88
CA ASP A 168 3.42 -1.42 -13.65
C ASP A 168 4.31 -2.65 -13.70
N MET A 169 4.32 -3.46 -12.65
CA MET A 169 5.17 -4.66 -12.60
C MET A 169 4.72 -5.69 -11.57
N ILE A 170 5.17 -6.92 -11.77
CA ILE A 170 5.05 -8.00 -10.78
C ILE A 170 6.44 -8.32 -10.26
N VAL A 171 6.60 -8.35 -8.94
CA VAL A 171 7.89 -8.58 -8.27
C VAL A 171 7.69 -9.54 -7.12
N SER A 172 8.50 -10.60 -7.05
CA SER A 172 8.48 -11.53 -5.92
C SER A 172 8.94 -10.86 -4.62
N ARG A 173 8.43 -11.34 -3.48
CA ARG A 173 8.77 -10.77 -2.16
C ARG A 173 10.27 -10.74 -1.90
N SER A 174 11.00 -11.74 -2.34
CA SER A 174 12.46 -11.82 -2.18
C SER A 174 13.21 -10.74 -2.97
N GLU A 175 12.62 -10.25 -4.07
CA GLU A 175 13.23 -9.25 -4.95
C GLU A 175 12.77 -7.83 -4.65
N LEU A 176 11.71 -7.66 -3.84
CA LEU A 176 11.11 -6.34 -3.54
C LEU A 176 12.13 -5.35 -2.97
N LYS A 177 12.99 -5.80 -2.04
CA LYS A 177 14.02 -4.94 -1.42
C LYS A 177 14.92 -4.29 -2.47
N GLU A 178 15.42 -5.08 -3.41
CA GLU A 178 16.31 -4.61 -4.48
C GLU A 178 15.57 -3.73 -5.48
N LYS A 179 14.36 -4.13 -5.84
CA LYS A 179 13.52 -3.37 -6.78
C LYS A 179 13.14 -2.00 -6.22
N ILE A 180 12.70 -1.92 -4.96
CA ILE A 180 12.35 -0.66 -4.29
C ILE A 180 13.58 0.25 -4.20
N TYR A 181 14.74 -0.30 -3.80
CA TYR A 181 15.99 0.46 -3.77
C TYR A 181 16.32 1.08 -5.12
N ASN A 182 16.22 0.31 -6.20
CA ASN A 182 16.52 0.76 -7.56
C ASN A 182 15.52 1.84 -8.04
N LEU A 183 14.23 1.70 -7.71
CA LEU A 183 13.20 2.69 -8.05
C LEU A 183 13.44 3.99 -7.28
N VAL A 184 13.61 3.92 -5.97
CA VAL A 184 13.90 5.08 -5.13
C VAL A 184 15.16 5.81 -5.62
N SER A 185 16.22 5.07 -5.95
CA SER A 185 17.47 5.65 -6.44
C SER A 185 17.33 6.39 -7.77
N LYS A 186 16.34 6.01 -8.59
CA LYS A 186 16.07 6.66 -9.89
C LYS A 186 15.08 7.82 -9.77
N LEU A 187 14.07 7.67 -8.90
CA LEU A 187 12.96 8.61 -8.78
C LEU A 187 13.23 9.74 -7.77
N SER A 188 14.10 9.48 -6.79
CA SER A 188 14.48 10.48 -5.81
C SER A 188 15.90 10.95 -6.10
N PRO A 189 16.13 12.22 -6.41
CA PRO A 189 17.49 12.76 -6.51
C PRO A 189 18.24 12.51 -5.19
N LYS A 190 19.56 12.32 -5.25
CA LYS A 190 20.38 12.38 -4.04
C LYS A 190 20.14 13.75 -3.41
N ILE A 191 19.80 13.77 -2.14
CA ILE A 191 19.93 14.99 -1.35
C ILE A 191 21.44 15.19 -1.28
N ASP A 192 21.96 16.09 -2.08
CA ASP A 192 23.34 16.53 -1.94
C ASP A 192 23.46 17.05 -0.50
N GLU A 193 24.39 16.45 0.25
CA GLU A 193 24.75 16.93 1.58
C GLU A 193 25.23 18.37 1.40
N ALA A 194 24.40 19.33 1.82
CA ALA A 194 24.73 20.75 1.84
C ALA A 194 25.44 21.08 3.15
#